data_167c57975429916cba782e673fd0b511
#
_entry.id   167c57975429916cba782e673fd0b511
#
_cell.length_a   1.000
_cell.length_b   1.000
_cell.length_c   1.000
_cell.angle_alpha   90.00
_cell.angle_beta   90.00
_cell.angle_gamma   90.00
#
_symmetry.space_group_name_H-M   'P 1'
#
loop_
_entity.id
_entity.type
_entity.pdbx_description
1 polymer ?
#
loop_
_entity_poly.entity_id
_entity_poly.type
_entity_poly.pdbx_seq_one_letter_code
_entity_poly.pdbx_strand_id
1 'polypeptide(L)'
;VLKDEPNYMRLLCTPSVSKQERRALLDEAWRDRVHPYVLNFMKLLCDNGTLRELPGCAREYRRRHHADHGIMEVCAVTAVPMKPELQEKLRARIESLTGKTVELTSRVEESILGGVRLELPDRQLDGTVAYHLEEIQRILRNTVI
;
A
#
# COMPACT_ATOMS: atom_id res chain seq x y z
N VAL A 1 -7.59 -12.30 -0.91
CA VAL A 1 -8.18 -13.51 -1.51
C VAL A 1 -7.17 -14.26 -2.36
N LEU A 2 -6.59 -13.67 -3.44
CA LEU A 2 -5.56 -14.37 -4.26
C LEU A 2 -4.24 -14.64 -3.51
N LYS A 3 -3.90 -13.84 -2.50
CA LYS A 3 -2.73 -14.07 -1.62
C LYS A 3 -2.96 -15.20 -0.62
N ASP A 4 -4.19 -15.47 -0.28
CA ASP A 4 -4.58 -16.43 0.76
C ASP A 4 -4.68 -17.86 0.22
N GLU A 5 -4.69 -18.02 -1.13
CA GLU A 5 -4.81 -19.31 -1.81
C GLU A 5 -3.60 -19.60 -2.72
N PRO A 6 -2.43 -19.92 -2.15
CA PRO A 6 -1.21 -20.17 -2.92
C PRO A 6 -1.33 -21.37 -3.86
N ASN A 7 -2.14 -22.37 -3.50
CA ASN A 7 -2.35 -23.56 -4.32
C ASN A 7 -3.14 -23.24 -5.60
N TYR A 8 -4.10 -22.34 -5.53
CA TYR A 8 -4.85 -21.88 -6.71
C TYR A 8 -3.94 -21.13 -7.69
N MET A 9 -3.07 -20.26 -7.19
CA MET A 9 -2.06 -19.58 -8.01
C MET A 9 -1.09 -20.55 -8.65
N ARG A 10 -0.67 -21.59 -7.93
CA ARG A 10 0.22 -22.64 -8.48
C ARG A 10 -0.48 -23.41 -9.60
N LEU A 11 -1.75 -23.80 -9.43
CA LEU A 11 -2.53 -24.50 -10.44
C LEU A 11 -2.63 -23.69 -11.74
N LEU A 12 -2.97 -22.41 -11.64
CA LEU A 12 -3.09 -21.50 -12.80
C LEU A 12 -1.75 -21.23 -13.49
N CYS A 13 -0.63 -21.38 -12.80
CA CYS A 13 0.71 -21.20 -13.35
C CYS A 13 1.35 -22.51 -13.84
N THR A 14 0.70 -23.66 -13.67
CA THR A 14 1.24 -24.96 -14.03
C THR A 14 1.09 -25.21 -15.53
N PRO A 15 2.18 -25.50 -16.27
CA PRO A 15 2.13 -25.68 -17.74
C PRO A 15 1.31 -26.91 -18.21
N SER A 16 1.11 -27.89 -17.33
CA SER A 16 0.36 -29.13 -17.63
C SER A 16 -1.16 -28.92 -17.76
N VAL A 17 -1.70 -27.79 -17.30
CA VAL A 17 -3.11 -27.43 -17.47
C VAL A 17 -3.28 -26.62 -18.75
N SER A 18 -4.23 -27.00 -19.59
CA SER A 18 -4.45 -26.30 -20.87
C SER A 18 -4.90 -24.85 -20.66
N LYS A 19 -4.64 -23.98 -21.64
CA LYS A 19 -5.07 -22.56 -21.57
C LYS A 19 -6.59 -22.42 -21.42
N GLN A 20 -7.33 -23.28 -22.05
CA GLN A 20 -8.81 -23.28 -22.00
C GLN A 20 -9.32 -23.64 -20.62
N GLU A 21 -8.77 -24.67 -19.99
CA GLU A 21 -9.11 -25.08 -18.62
C GLU A 21 -8.75 -23.98 -17.62
N ARG A 22 -7.57 -23.35 -17.74
CA ARG A 22 -7.18 -22.23 -16.87
C ARG A 22 -8.11 -21.03 -16.98
N ARG A 23 -8.57 -20.72 -18.21
CA ARG A 23 -9.56 -19.66 -18.42
C ARG A 23 -10.91 -20.03 -17.81
N ALA A 24 -11.37 -21.28 -17.96
CA ALA A 24 -12.62 -21.75 -17.36
C ALA A 24 -12.59 -21.66 -15.82
N LEU A 25 -11.48 -22.06 -15.20
CA LEU A 25 -11.28 -21.91 -13.74
C LEU A 25 -11.32 -20.45 -13.27
N LEU A 26 -10.75 -19.54 -14.07
CA LEU A 26 -10.84 -18.11 -13.77
C LEU A 26 -12.27 -17.58 -13.91
N ASP A 27 -13.00 -18.02 -14.94
CA ASP A 27 -14.39 -17.63 -15.13
C ASP A 27 -15.28 -18.15 -13.98
N GLU A 28 -15.14 -19.40 -13.61
CA GLU A 28 -15.93 -20.02 -12.54
C GLU A 28 -15.70 -19.34 -11.19
N ALA A 29 -14.44 -19.04 -10.88
CA ALA A 29 -14.09 -18.47 -9.57
C ALA A 29 -14.40 -16.96 -9.46
N TRP A 30 -14.32 -16.20 -10.56
CA TRP A 30 -14.24 -14.74 -10.49
C TRP A 30 -15.27 -13.97 -11.33
N ARG A 31 -16.06 -14.62 -12.20
CA ARG A 31 -17.03 -13.95 -13.10
C ARG A 31 -17.93 -12.95 -12.40
N ASP A 32 -18.46 -13.32 -11.24
CA ASP A 32 -19.41 -12.49 -10.49
C ASP A 32 -18.78 -11.70 -9.33
N ARG A 33 -17.46 -11.78 -9.18
CA ARG A 33 -16.72 -11.16 -8.08
C ARG A 33 -15.85 -9.99 -8.48
N VAL A 34 -15.52 -9.87 -9.77
CA VAL A 34 -14.65 -8.81 -10.29
C VAL A 34 -15.23 -8.19 -11.55
N HIS A 35 -14.83 -6.96 -11.83
CA HIS A 35 -15.25 -6.30 -13.06
C HIS A 35 -14.76 -7.07 -14.30
N PRO A 36 -15.54 -7.15 -15.39
CA PRO A 36 -15.18 -7.91 -16.60
C PRO A 36 -13.81 -7.58 -17.19
N TYR A 37 -13.40 -6.32 -17.15
CA TYR A 37 -12.05 -5.91 -17.60
C TYR A 37 -10.92 -6.52 -16.76
N VAL A 38 -11.11 -6.63 -15.44
CA VAL A 38 -10.14 -7.25 -14.55
C VAL A 38 -10.05 -8.75 -14.84
N LEU A 39 -11.19 -9.41 -15.05
CA LEU A 39 -11.22 -10.82 -15.40
C LEU A 39 -10.52 -11.10 -16.73
N ASN A 40 -10.76 -10.28 -17.74
CA ASN A 40 -10.10 -10.39 -19.05
C ASN A 40 -8.58 -10.16 -18.91
N PHE A 41 -8.17 -9.20 -18.10
CA PHE A 41 -6.76 -8.96 -17.80
C PHE A 41 -6.11 -10.17 -17.10
N MET A 42 -6.78 -10.77 -16.12
CA MET A 42 -6.30 -11.99 -15.46
C MET A 42 -6.14 -13.16 -16.45
N LYS A 43 -7.09 -13.33 -17.38
CA LYS A 43 -7.00 -14.34 -18.44
C LYS A 43 -5.81 -14.09 -19.35
N LEU A 44 -5.57 -12.84 -19.74
CA LEU A 44 -4.43 -12.46 -20.57
C LEU A 44 -3.09 -12.78 -19.88
N LEU A 45 -2.97 -12.44 -18.60
CA LEU A 45 -1.78 -12.77 -17.81
C LEU A 45 -1.60 -14.29 -17.67
N CYS A 46 -2.70 -15.03 -17.51
CA CYS A 46 -2.68 -16.48 -17.42
C CYS A 46 -2.20 -17.13 -18.73
N ASP A 47 -2.69 -16.66 -19.88
CA ASP A 47 -2.29 -17.14 -21.21
C ASP A 47 -0.81 -16.91 -21.51
N ASN A 48 -0.29 -15.79 -21.03
CA ASN A 48 1.13 -15.42 -21.17
C ASN A 48 2.04 -16.06 -20.11
N GLY A 49 1.47 -16.80 -19.14
CA GLY A 49 2.24 -17.40 -18.05
C GLY A 49 2.76 -16.39 -17.00
N THR A 50 2.29 -15.14 -17.06
CA THR A 50 2.74 -14.02 -16.20
C THR A 50 1.77 -13.68 -15.07
N LEU A 51 0.86 -14.58 -14.72
CA LEU A 51 -0.14 -14.34 -13.68
C LEU A 51 0.48 -14.01 -12.30
N ARG A 52 1.72 -14.45 -12.06
CA ARG A 52 2.48 -14.12 -10.84
C ARG A 52 2.76 -12.63 -10.70
N GLU A 53 2.77 -11.87 -11.80
CA GLU A 53 2.98 -10.43 -11.81
C GLU A 53 1.71 -9.63 -11.46
N LEU A 54 0.56 -10.27 -11.33
CA LEU A 54 -0.70 -9.61 -11.00
C LEU A 54 -0.61 -8.69 -9.77
N PRO A 55 0.05 -9.06 -8.66
CA PRO A 55 0.22 -8.16 -7.52
C PRO A 55 1.07 -6.92 -7.85
N GLY A 56 2.08 -7.07 -8.72
CA GLY A 56 2.89 -5.96 -9.23
C GLY A 56 2.06 -5.01 -10.10
N CYS A 57 1.30 -5.56 -11.03
CA CYS A 57 0.38 -4.79 -11.87
C CYS A 57 -0.66 -4.02 -11.04
N ALA A 58 -1.20 -4.63 -10.00
CA ALA A 58 -2.17 -3.99 -9.11
C ALA A 58 -1.55 -2.81 -8.33
N ARG A 59 -0.29 -2.94 -7.86
CA ARG A 59 0.43 -1.83 -7.22
C ARG A 59 0.67 -0.68 -8.18
N GLU A 60 1.15 -0.97 -9.39
CA GLU A 60 1.42 0.05 -10.40
C GLU A 60 0.15 0.74 -10.89
N TYR A 61 -0.93 -0.01 -11.06
CA TYR A 61 -2.24 0.56 -11.38
C TYR A 61 -2.70 1.54 -10.30
N ARG A 62 -2.62 1.14 -9.02
CA ARG A 62 -2.99 2.00 -7.90
C ARG A 62 -2.14 3.26 -7.87
N ARG A 63 -0.83 3.13 -8.03
CA ARG A 63 0.10 4.27 -8.07
C ARG A 63 -0.29 5.29 -9.15
N ARG A 64 -0.61 4.80 -10.37
CA ARG A 64 -1.04 5.66 -11.48
C ARG A 64 -2.40 6.28 -11.21
N HIS A 65 -3.35 5.50 -10.75
CA HIS A 65 -4.69 6.00 -10.39
C HIS A 65 -4.60 7.11 -9.33
N HIS A 66 -3.77 6.96 -8.32
CA HIS A 66 -3.56 7.99 -7.30
C HIS A 66 -2.91 9.25 -7.89
N ALA A 67 -1.94 9.09 -8.77
CA ALA A 67 -1.31 10.23 -9.44
C ALA A 67 -2.31 11.00 -10.30
N ASP A 68 -3.14 10.31 -11.09
CA ASP A 68 -4.13 10.92 -11.99
C ASP A 68 -5.28 11.61 -11.23
N HIS A 69 -5.63 11.11 -10.06
CA HIS A 69 -6.74 11.66 -9.24
C HIS A 69 -6.26 12.57 -8.10
N GLY A 70 -4.97 12.87 -8.04
CA GLY A 70 -4.42 13.71 -6.96
C GLY A 70 -4.59 13.10 -5.56
N ILE A 71 -4.60 11.78 -5.47
CA ILE A 71 -4.69 11.05 -4.19
C ILE A 71 -3.28 10.84 -3.65
N MET A 72 -3.09 11.10 -2.36
CA MET A 72 -1.83 10.89 -1.65
C MET A 72 -2.01 9.80 -0.60
N GLU A 73 -1.28 8.70 -0.74
CA GLU A 73 -1.19 7.68 0.32
C GLU A 73 -0.26 8.17 1.43
N VAL A 74 -0.74 8.14 2.66
CA VAL A 74 0.06 8.48 3.85
C VAL A 74 -0.10 7.37 4.87
N CYS A 75 1.01 6.83 5.35
CA CYS A 75 0.99 5.90 6.47
C CYS A 75 1.48 6.62 7.74
N ALA A 76 0.60 6.72 8.73
CA ALA A 76 0.96 7.23 10.05
C ALA A 76 1.44 6.08 10.93
N VAL A 77 2.71 6.11 11.32
CA VAL A 77 3.32 5.12 12.21
C VAL A 77 3.39 5.71 13.62
N THR A 78 2.82 5.02 14.59
CA THR A 78 2.70 5.49 15.97
C THR A 78 3.03 4.39 16.98
N ALA A 79 3.40 4.76 18.19
CA ALA A 79 3.68 3.79 19.26
C ALA A 79 2.43 3.04 19.76
N VAL A 80 1.26 3.68 19.67
CA VAL A 80 -0.04 3.14 20.12
C VAL A 80 -1.10 3.33 19.04
N PRO A 81 -2.15 2.53 19.02
CA PRO A 81 -3.23 2.68 18.04
C PRO A 81 -3.82 4.10 18.08
N MET A 82 -3.91 4.73 16.92
CA MET A 82 -4.44 6.08 16.78
C MET A 82 -5.97 6.06 16.85
N LYS A 83 -6.56 6.92 17.68
CA LYS A 83 -8.01 7.08 17.75
C LYS A 83 -8.57 7.61 16.44
N PRO A 84 -9.78 7.18 16.00
CA PRO A 84 -10.39 7.61 14.74
C PRO A 84 -10.49 9.13 14.59
N GLU A 85 -10.84 9.84 15.68
CA GLU A 85 -10.92 11.31 15.69
C GLU A 85 -9.58 11.99 15.37
N LEU A 86 -8.48 11.40 15.84
CA LEU A 86 -7.14 11.91 15.57
C LEU A 86 -6.69 11.61 14.14
N GLN A 87 -7.08 10.44 13.61
CA GLN A 87 -6.84 10.10 12.21
C GLN A 87 -7.53 11.10 11.28
N GLU A 88 -8.80 11.43 11.54
CA GLU A 88 -9.56 12.41 10.76
C GLU A 88 -8.94 13.82 10.82
N LYS A 89 -8.54 14.27 12.01
CA LYS A 89 -7.86 15.56 12.17
C LYS A 89 -6.53 15.61 11.43
N LEU A 90 -5.76 14.53 11.50
CA LEU A 90 -4.48 14.40 10.79
C LEU A 90 -4.69 14.41 9.28
N ARG A 91 -5.67 13.64 8.77
CA ARG A 91 -6.05 13.61 7.36
C ARG A 91 -6.42 15.01 6.87
N ALA A 92 -7.37 15.65 7.52
CA ALA A 92 -7.83 16.99 7.16
C ALA A 92 -6.68 18.02 7.16
N ARG A 93 -5.75 17.90 8.11
CA ARG A 93 -4.59 18.78 8.18
C ARG A 93 -3.63 18.57 7.00
N ILE A 94 -3.37 17.32 6.63
CA ILE A 94 -2.50 17.00 5.49
C ILE A 94 -3.18 17.44 4.19
N GLU A 95 -4.48 17.20 4.01
CA GLU A 95 -5.26 17.65 2.86
C GLU A 95 -5.20 19.18 2.71
N SER A 96 -5.37 19.91 3.80
CA SER A 96 -5.30 21.38 3.80
C SER A 96 -3.92 21.93 3.42
N LEU A 97 -2.85 21.20 3.72
CA LEU A 97 -1.47 21.61 3.41
C LEU A 97 -1.03 21.21 2.00
N THR A 98 -1.56 20.12 1.48
CA THR A 98 -1.13 19.55 0.20
C THR A 98 -2.07 19.85 -0.96
N GLY A 99 -3.32 20.19 -0.66
CA GLY A 99 -4.39 20.36 -1.65
C GLY A 99 -4.79 19.06 -2.35
N LYS A 100 -4.37 17.89 -1.83
CA LYS A 100 -4.67 16.58 -2.39
C LYS A 100 -5.62 15.82 -1.47
N THR A 101 -6.37 14.88 -2.03
CA THR A 101 -7.14 13.91 -1.25
C THR A 101 -6.18 12.93 -0.57
N VAL A 102 -6.36 12.68 0.72
CA VAL A 102 -5.44 11.83 1.50
C VAL A 102 -6.07 10.50 1.87
N GLU A 103 -5.46 9.40 1.43
CA GLU A 103 -5.70 8.06 1.96
C GLU A 103 -4.77 7.81 3.14
N LEU A 104 -5.30 7.99 4.36
CA LEU A 104 -4.53 7.79 5.59
C LEU A 104 -4.67 6.35 6.08
N THR A 105 -3.56 5.66 6.21
CA THR A 105 -3.45 4.37 6.90
C THR A 105 -2.70 4.55 8.21
N SER A 106 -2.92 3.68 9.19
CA SER A 106 -2.18 3.71 10.45
C SER A 106 -1.53 2.37 10.73
N ARG A 107 -0.29 2.41 11.21
CA ARG A 107 0.48 1.24 11.64
C ARG A 107 1.05 1.51 13.04
N VAL A 108 0.98 0.50 13.89
CA VAL A 108 1.60 0.56 15.21
C VAL A 108 3.00 -0.06 15.14
N GLU A 109 3.99 0.65 15.68
CA GLU A 109 5.36 0.20 15.76
C GLU A 109 5.90 0.51 17.16
N GLU A 110 6.06 -0.51 17.98
CA GLU A 110 6.45 -0.40 19.40
C GLU A 110 7.86 0.19 19.61
N SER A 111 8.70 0.18 18.57
CA SER A 111 10.02 0.81 18.62
C SER A 111 9.97 2.34 18.71
N ILE A 112 8.83 2.95 18.38
CA ILE A 112 8.61 4.40 18.51
C ILE A 112 8.30 4.73 19.95
N LEU A 113 9.17 5.50 20.60
CA LEU A 113 8.98 5.94 22.01
C LEU A 113 7.78 6.88 22.20
N GLY A 114 7.33 7.56 21.11
CA GLY A 114 6.22 8.49 21.09
C GLY A 114 6.27 9.43 19.89
N GLY A 115 5.17 10.13 19.61
CA GLY A 115 5.01 10.96 18.42
C GLY A 115 4.44 10.20 17.24
N VAL A 116 4.54 10.81 16.06
CA VAL A 116 4.02 10.27 14.79
C VAL A 116 5.09 10.38 13.71
N ARG A 117 5.35 9.29 13.02
CA ARG A 117 6.13 9.27 11.79
C ARG A 117 5.18 9.13 10.61
N LEU A 118 5.28 10.04 9.65
CA LEU A 118 4.46 10.00 8.44
C LEU A 118 5.32 9.48 7.28
N GLU A 119 4.91 8.37 6.70
CA GLU A 119 5.52 7.79 5.52
C GLU A 119 4.67 8.20 4.30
N LEU A 120 5.28 8.98 3.40
CA LEU A 120 4.71 9.40 2.13
C LEU A 120 5.40 8.64 0.99
N PRO A 121 4.86 8.60 -0.24
CA PRO A 121 5.46 7.87 -1.35
C PRO A 121 6.90 8.27 -1.69
N ASP A 122 7.25 9.53 -1.50
CA ASP A 122 8.53 10.15 -1.93
C ASP A 122 9.42 10.55 -0.75
N ARG A 123 8.90 10.61 0.46
CA ARG A 123 9.63 11.07 1.65
C ARG A 123 9.00 10.60 2.94
N GLN A 124 9.79 10.66 3.97
CA GLN A 124 9.37 10.36 5.33
C GLN A 124 9.49 11.64 6.18
N LEU A 125 8.44 11.94 6.94
CA LEU A 125 8.44 13.02 7.91
C LEU A 125 8.42 12.39 9.30
N ASP A 126 9.51 12.56 10.03
CA ASP A 126 9.68 12.00 11.36
C ASP A 126 9.42 13.07 12.42
N GLY A 127 8.27 12.95 13.10
CA GLY A 127 7.88 13.76 14.24
C GLY A 127 7.94 12.98 15.56
N THR A 128 8.77 11.96 15.63
CA THR A 128 8.93 11.17 16.85
C THR A 128 9.76 11.90 17.90
N VAL A 129 9.55 11.57 19.16
CA VAL A 129 10.35 12.09 20.30
C VAL A 129 11.81 11.71 20.15
N ALA A 130 12.10 10.52 19.61
CA ALA A 130 13.47 10.06 19.37
C ALA A 130 14.20 10.99 18.37
N TYR A 131 13.55 11.34 17.26
CA TYR A 131 14.14 12.26 16.27
C TYR A 131 14.44 13.65 16.87
N HIS A 132 13.51 14.20 17.65
CA HIS A 132 13.73 15.49 18.32
C HIS A 132 14.88 15.44 19.35
N LEU A 133 15.03 14.35 20.08
CA LEU A 133 16.14 14.16 21.01
C LEU A 133 17.49 14.06 20.28
N GLU A 134 17.56 13.32 19.17
CA GLU A 134 18.77 13.24 18.34
C GLU A 134 19.14 14.59 17.72
N GLU A 135 18.15 15.36 17.27
CA GLU A 135 18.36 16.70 16.74
C GLU A 135 18.92 17.65 17.80
N ILE A 136 18.35 17.63 19.01
CA ILE A 136 18.85 18.41 20.15
C ILE A 136 20.28 17.99 20.50
N GLN A 137 20.58 16.68 20.56
CA GLN A 137 21.94 16.19 20.80
C GLN A 137 22.93 16.66 19.73
N ARG A 138 22.50 16.67 18.45
CA ARG A 138 23.34 17.18 17.35
C ARG A 138 23.64 18.67 17.49
N ILE A 139 22.62 19.46 17.84
CA ILE A 139 22.80 20.91 18.07
C ILE A 139 23.77 21.15 19.25
N LEU A 140 23.59 20.44 20.35
CA LEU A 140 24.45 20.56 21.53
C LEU A 140 25.91 20.19 21.22
N ARG A 141 26.13 19.09 20.47
CA ARG A 141 27.51 18.70 20.06
C ARG A 141 28.18 19.73 19.14
N ASN A 142 27.40 20.38 18.28
CA ASN A 142 27.94 21.41 17.37
C ASN A 142 28.09 22.79 18.02
N THR A 143 27.53 22.99 19.21
CA THR A 143 27.62 24.29 19.95
C THR A 143 28.69 24.27 21.05
N VAL A 144 29.18 23.06 21.40
CA VAL A 144 30.26 22.88 22.39
C VAL A 144 31.57 22.66 21.65
N ILE A 145 32.08 23.69 20.96
CA ILE A 145 33.47 23.84 20.52
C ILE A 145 33.90 25.29 20.86
#